data_64c5d7bbfb08b1b9e5eb0265514bf773
#
_entry.id   64c5d7bbfb08b1b9e5eb0265514bf773
#
_cell.length_a   1.000
_cell.length_b   1.000
_cell.length_c   1.000
_cell.angle_alpha   90.00
_cell.angle_beta   90.00
_cell.angle_gamma   90.00
#
_symmetry.space_group_name_H-M   'P 1'
#
loop_
_entity.id
_entity.type
_entity.pdbx_description
1 polymer ?
#
loop_
_entity_poly.entity_id
_entity_poly.type
_entity_poly.pdbx_seq_one_letter_code
_entity_poly.pdbx_strand_id
1 'polypeptide(L)'
;MLYQRTYLDKCATIVKGSKINTGLNPVSDLLWGKNNSRLLIYFDHNKIKSLVDDKTYPDLSKLHHKLKMTNAGSIDMSELHKIYGSQIDGSSKRRASSFDLIFFLLPQLWDNGKGFDYTKNYLNSDYYDKNSYDYELYKLEEGANWFEARRGYKWKQETNFVKTKDSVLNFAVKWDKNYISKDGETIVFTYYCESNNVYNNVGLIFKQINASINNPAVIGTPIYYSKNNQICYTDEQKREHCTYVQVPVTFKPNELDSIRKFKFKVELTVDGKIYKSNPFVLTQLGKQNVSYPITDDGVYSTKTLETELSKFENGLDSIVIGKQHFDIGSENIDVDITDTFNKFIDGTLDNCGIGIAFAPTMEYSDSNYENYVGILTNKTNSFFEPFVETTYDDVIADDRANFILGKDNRLYLYATIGGNLENLDVLPTCSVEGTEYEVKQASKGTYYINIKLPYNAYTAPTMLYDVWDGLVYHGENLNPVELEFTTKPANTFFNIGTALPDKLNITPTVYGISDNEVIKRGDIRKLNVLCKTNYTKNVAEIVDNIEMRVYVMDGSAQLDVIPYMKMDRSLSETYTLIDTSLLIPNTYYVDVKISSGMELKIFHDILHFKVVDDANNKYE
;
A
#
# COMPACT_ATOMS: atom_id res chain seq x y z
N MET A 1 -15.65 -7.97 10.58
CA MET A 1 -14.51 -7.21 10.06
C MET A 1 -13.82 -8.02 8.97
N LEU A 2 -13.77 -7.50 7.76
CA LEU A 2 -13.04 -8.12 6.65
C LEU A 2 -11.55 -7.76 6.76
N TYR A 3 -10.70 -8.62 6.25
CA TYR A 3 -9.25 -8.49 6.34
C TYR A 3 -8.59 -8.90 5.04
N GLN A 4 -7.70 -8.06 4.52
CA GLN A 4 -6.99 -8.29 3.27
C GLN A 4 -5.54 -7.82 3.39
N ARG A 5 -4.61 -8.49 2.72
CA ARG A 5 -3.22 -8.06 2.58
C ARG A 5 -2.92 -7.65 1.15
N THR A 6 -2.30 -6.50 1.01
CA THR A 6 -1.68 -6.06 -0.24
C THR A 6 -0.17 -6.11 -0.04
N TYR A 7 0.49 -7.04 -0.71
CA TYR A 7 1.92 -7.25 -0.59
C TYR A 7 2.72 -6.21 -1.35
N LEU A 8 3.99 -6.06 -0.98
CA LEU A 8 4.93 -5.09 -1.53
C LEU A 8 5.34 -5.47 -2.97
N ASP A 9 5.15 -4.56 -3.92
CA ASP A 9 5.55 -4.78 -5.32
C ASP A 9 7.00 -4.36 -5.57
N LYS A 10 7.37 -3.16 -5.08
CA LYS A 10 8.69 -2.57 -5.30
C LYS A 10 9.29 -2.12 -3.98
N CYS A 11 10.59 -2.35 -3.85
CA CYS A 11 11.36 -1.94 -2.69
C CYS A 11 12.80 -1.65 -3.10
N ALA A 12 13.32 -0.48 -2.74
CA ALA A 12 14.72 -0.15 -2.99
C ALA A 12 15.25 0.80 -1.92
N THR A 13 16.44 0.53 -1.40
CA THR A 13 17.19 1.48 -0.58
C THR A 13 18.02 2.40 -1.47
N ILE A 14 17.93 3.70 -1.25
CA ILE A 14 18.78 4.72 -1.86
C ILE A 14 19.72 5.29 -0.81
N VAL A 15 21.01 5.37 -1.14
CA VAL A 15 22.07 5.81 -0.20
C VAL A 15 22.60 7.18 -0.62
N LYS A 16 22.73 8.10 0.36
CA LYS A 16 23.16 9.48 0.13
C LYS A 16 24.48 9.54 -0.64
N GLY A 17 24.46 10.32 -1.72
CA GLY A 17 25.63 10.51 -2.58
C GLY A 17 26.02 9.29 -3.43
N SER A 18 25.19 8.25 -3.49
CA SER A 18 25.45 7.02 -4.27
C SER A 18 24.43 6.85 -5.40
N LYS A 19 24.90 6.29 -6.51
CA LYS A 19 24.04 5.80 -7.61
C LYS A 19 23.69 4.32 -7.48
N ILE A 20 24.14 3.67 -6.41
CA ILE A 20 23.89 2.25 -6.16
C ILE A 20 22.41 2.08 -5.76
N ASN A 21 21.83 1.00 -6.23
CA ASN A 21 20.47 0.59 -5.97
C ASN A 21 20.46 -0.78 -5.29
N THR A 22 19.50 -1.02 -4.40
CA THR A 22 19.36 -2.30 -3.68
C THR A 22 18.01 -2.98 -3.90
N GLY A 23 17.45 -2.85 -5.09
CA GLY A 23 16.11 -3.38 -5.41
C GLY A 23 15.93 -4.90 -5.33
N LEU A 24 17.00 -5.67 -5.26
CA LEU A 24 16.97 -7.13 -5.06
C LEU A 24 17.46 -7.58 -3.69
N ASN A 25 17.79 -6.65 -2.79
CA ASN A 25 18.24 -7.02 -1.45
C ASN A 25 17.07 -7.60 -0.63
N PRO A 26 17.20 -8.78 -0.02
CA PRO A 26 16.17 -9.35 0.86
C PRO A 26 15.98 -8.57 2.16
N VAL A 27 16.98 -7.79 2.58
CA VAL A 27 16.94 -6.91 3.74
C VAL A 27 17.35 -5.51 3.30
N SER A 28 16.44 -4.55 3.40
CA SER A 28 16.76 -3.14 3.17
C SER A 28 17.39 -2.54 4.41
N ASP A 29 18.58 -1.97 4.23
CA ASP A 29 19.30 -1.31 5.31
C ASP A 29 18.98 0.18 5.34
N LEU A 30 18.30 0.64 6.38
CA LEU A 30 18.19 2.05 6.72
C LEU A 30 19.39 2.47 7.53
N LEU A 31 20.18 3.43 7.02
CA LEU A 31 21.45 3.88 7.56
C LEU A 31 21.34 5.28 8.14
N TRP A 32 22.07 5.53 9.25
CA TRP A 32 22.29 6.89 9.75
C TRP A 32 23.70 7.03 10.35
N GLY A 33 24.19 8.26 10.38
CA GLY A 33 25.53 8.59 10.89
C GLY A 33 26.52 8.82 9.76
N LYS A 34 27.48 7.93 9.55
CA LYS A 34 28.49 8.04 8.48
C LYS A 34 27.84 8.08 7.08
N ASN A 35 26.86 7.24 6.86
CA ASN A 35 26.03 7.23 5.67
C ASN A 35 24.57 7.39 6.07
N ASN A 36 23.78 8.00 5.20
CA ASN A 36 22.33 8.09 5.34
C ASN A 36 21.68 7.38 4.16
N SER A 37 20.60 6.67 4.43
CA SER A 37 19.82 6.02 3.38
C SER A 37 18.33 6.22 3.60
N ARG A 38 17.54 6.00 2.56
CA ARG A 38 16.09 6.01 2.58
C ARG A 38 15.57 4.78 1.88
N LEU A 39 14.48 4.24 2.38
CA LEU A 39 13.80 3.10 1.79
C LEU A 39 12.61 3.60 0.98
N LEU A 40 12.51 3.16 -0.26
CA LEU A 40 11.39 3.42 -1.14
C LEU A 40 10.54 2.16 -1.25
N ILE A 41 9.23 2.29 -1.09
CA ILE A 41 8.29 1.17 -1.17
C ILE A 41 7.10 1.54 -2.05
N TYR A 42 6.54 0.54 -2.71
CA TYR A 42 5.34 0.70 -3.54
C TYR A 42 4.43 -0.51 -3.40
N PHE A 43 3.14 -0.26 -3.19
CA PHE A 43 2.07 -1.24 -3.14
C PHE A 43 1.05 -0.94 -4.22
N ASP A 44 0.62 -1.96 -4.96
CA ASP A 44 -0.46 -1.80 -5.93
C ASP A 44 -1.82 -1.73 -5.22
N HIS A 45 -2.43 -0.56 -5.23
CA HIS A 45 -3.74 -0.32 -4.63
C HIS A 45 -4.91 -0.82 -5.49
N ASN A 46 -4.66 -1.18 -6.77
CA ASN A 46 -5.72 -1.56 -7.72
C ASN A 46 -6.49 -2.81 -7.26
N LYS A 47 -5.85 -3.71 -6.52
CA LYS A 47 -6.52 -4.87 -5.95
C LYS A 47 -7.64 -4.45 -4.98
N ILE A 48 -7.38 -3.52 -4.08
CA ILE A 48 -8.40 -2.99 -3.15
C ILE A 48 -9.40 -2.12 -3.92
N LYS A 49 -8.92 -1.32 -4.87
CA LYS A 49 -9.79 -0.52 -5.74
C LYS A 49 -10.83 -1.38 -6.47
N SER A 50 -10.44 -2.53 -7.02
CA SER A 50 -11.39 -3.44 -7.67
C SER A 50 -12.46 -3.95 -6.71
N LEU A 51 -12.11 -4.20 -5.44
CA LEU A 51 -13.06 -4.59 -4.39
C LEU A 51 -13.99 -3.45 -3.96
N VAL A 52 -13.57 -2.20 -4.11
CA VAL A 52 -14.43 -1.03 -3.91
C VAL A 52 -15.36 -0.85 -5.12
N ASP A 53 -14.81 -0.97 -6.33
CA ASP A 53 -15.57 -0.78 -7.57
C ASP A 53 -16.67 -1.87 -7.73
N ASP A 54 -16.41 -3.10 -7.33
CA ASP A 54 -17.36 -4.20 -7.34
C ASP A 54 -18.32 -4.23 -6.13
N LYS A 55 -18.21 -3.23 -5.26
CA LYS A 55 -19.02 -3.08 -4.03
C LYS A 55 -18.79 -4.15 -2.96
N THR A 56 -17.71 -4.91 -3.01
CA THR A 56 -17.28 -5.75 -1.88
C THR A 56 -16.97 -4.87 -0.66
N TYR A 57 -16.36 -3.68 -0.89
CA TYR A 57 -16.14 -2.63 0.09
C TYR A 57 -16.81 -1.33 -0.36
N PRO A 58 -18.15 -1.18 -0.18
CA PRO A 58 -18.89 -0.08 -0.78
C PRO A 58 -18.62 1.30 -0.15
N ASP A 59 -18.02 1.35 1.02
CA ASP A 59 -17.79 2.58 1.79
C ASP A 59 -16.32 2.73 2.17
N LEU A 60 -15.61 3.61 1.47
CA LEU A 60 -14.20 3.90 1.73
C LEU A 60 -13.94 4.39 3.16
N SER A 61 -14.92 5.07 3.79
CA SER A 61 -14.75 5.58 5.16
C SER A 61 -14.63 4.49 6.22
N LYS A 62 -15.01 3.25 5.87
CA LYS A 62 -14.90 2.07 6.74
C LYS A 62 -13.64 1.24 6.48
N LEU A 63 -12.84 1.62 5.49
CA LEU A 63 -11.55 1.00 5.23
C LEU A 63 -10.49 1.60 6.13
N HIS A 64 -9.73 0.72 6.76
CA HIS A 64 -8.56 1.09 7.54
C HIS A 64 -7.34 0.38 6.97
N HIS A 65 -6.25 1.12 6.80
CA HIS A 65 -5.04 0.62 6.18
C HIS A 65 -3.83 0.85 7.08
N LYS A 66 -3.10 -0.22 7.38
CA LYS A 66 -1.86 -0.17 8.16
C LYS A 66 -0.70 -0.74 7.37
N LEU A 67 0.39 -0.02 7.32
CA LEU A 67 1.65 -0.51 6.78
C LEU A 67 2.31 -1.42 7.81
N LYS A 68 2.60 -2.66 7.41
CA LYS A 68 3.24 -3.68 8.24
C LYS A 68 4.54 -4.13 7.58
N MET A 69 5.67 -3.96 8.29
CA MET A 69 6.98 -4.45 7.82
C MET A 69 7.76 -5.04 8.98
N THR A 70 8.47 -6.11 8.72
CA THR A 70 9.23 -6.84 9.74
C THR A 70 10.64 -6.29 9.86
N ASN A 71 11.04 -5.98 11.07
CA ASN A 71 12.38 -5.57 11.41
C ASN A 71 13.31 -6.79 11.50
N ALA A 72 14.37 -6.79 10.72
CA ALA A 72 15.41 -7.84 10.73
C ALA A 72 16.48 -7.62 11.80
N GLY A 73 16.47 -6.48 12.46
CA GLY A 73 17.37 -6.09 13.54
C GLY A 73 18.02 -4.73 13.32
N SER A 74 18.54 -4.16 14.39
CA SER A 74 19.23 -2.87 14.38
C SER A 74 20.60 -2.96 15.06
N ILE A 75 21.56 -2.12 14.63
CA ILE A 75 22.86 -1.94 15.26
C ILE A 75 23.17 -0.45 15.35
N ASP A 76 23.44 0.02 16.57
CA ASP A 76 23.98 1.35 16.84
C ASP A 76 25.48 1.25 17.19
N MET A 77 26.30 1.45 16.19
CA MET A 77 27.77 1.40 16.34
C MET A 77 28.30 2.55 17.17
N SER A 78 27.61 3.69 17.19
CA SER A 78 28.02 4.85 18.00
C SER A 78 27.95 4.54 19.48
N GLU A 79 26.86 3.92 19.91
CA GLU A 79 26.65 3.52 21.31
C GLU A 79 27.56 2.36 21.70
N LEU A 80 27.76 1.38 20.83
CA LEU A 80 28.70 0.29 21.08
C LEU A 80 30.11 0.81 21.31
N HIS A 81 30.56 1.79 20.49
CA HIS A 81 31.88 2.39 20.63
C HIS A 81 32.04 3.18 21.94
N LYS A 82 31.04 3.91 22.38
CA LYS A 82 31.08 4.62 23.68
C LYS A 82 31.31 3.67 24.86
N ILE A 83 30.86 2.42 24.77
CA ILE A 83 30.91 1.46 25.86
C ILE A 83 32.16 0.61 25.80
N TYR A 84 32.51 0.11 24.63
CA TYR A 84 33.57 -0.88 24.43
C TYR A 84 34.86 -0.29 23.84
N GLY A 85 34.82 0.98 23.40
CA GLY A 85 35.94 1.64 22.75
C GLY A 85 36.38 0.92 21.47
N SER A 86 37.67 0.81 21.25
CA SER A 86 38.24 0.15 20.06
C SER A 86 38.21 -1.38 20.11
N GLN A 87 37.66 -1.98 21.16
CA GLN A 87 37.58 -3.44 21.34
C GLN A 87 36.26 -4.03 20.85
N ILE A 88 35.55 -3.34 19.97
CA ILE A 88 34.32 -3.87 19.36
C ILE A 88 34.73 -4.98 18.39
N ASP A 89 34.42 -6.21 18.75
CA ASP A 89 34.45 -7.34 17.83
C ASP A 89 33.05 -7.64 17.30
N GLY A 90 32.93 -8.39 16.22
CA GLY A 90 31.67 -8.76 15.62
C GLY A 90 30.72 -9.59 16.51
N SER A 91 31.16 -9.94 17.74
CA SER A 91 30.39 -10.66 18.74
C SER A 91 29.68 -9.75 19.74
N SER A 92 29.90 -8.43 19.66
CA SER A 92 29.29 -7.45 20.56
C SER A 92 27.77 -7.56 20.53
N LYS A 93 27.16 -7.70 21.69
CA LYS A 93 25.71 -7.89 21.83
C LYS A 93 24.95 -6.69 21.26
N ARG A 94 23.85 -6.95 20.55
CA ARG A 94 22.88 -5.95 20.13
C ARG A 94 22.47 -5.09 21.31
N ARG A 95 22.42 -3.81 21.08
CA ARG A 95 21.95 -2.85 22.07
C ARG A 95 20.68 -2.17 21.58
N ALA A 96 19.81 -1.89 22.52
CA ALA A 96 18.64 -1.07 22.27
C ALA A 96 19.05 0.29 21.67
N SER A 97 18.39 0.68 20.61
CA SER A 97 18.58 1.95 19.92
C SER A 97 17.21 2.60 19.79
N SER A 98 17.07 3.79 20.38
CA SER A 98 15.83 4.55 20.25
C SER A 98 15.95 5.51 19.07
N PHE A 99 14.95 5.48 18.17
CA PHE A 99 14.92 6.32 16.98
C PHE A 99 13.50 6.54 16.47
N ASP A 100 13.33 7.54 15.62
CA ASP A 100 12.08 7.82 14.90
C ASP A 100 12.26 7.56 13.41
N LEU A 101 11.29 6.87 12.81
CA LEU A 101 11.13 6.80 11.36
C LEU A 101 9.95 7.68 10.92
N ILE A 102 10.12 8.32 9.78
CA ILE A 102 9.09 9.10 9.10
C ILE A 102 8.72 8.45 7.77
N PHE A 103 7.46 8.54 7.41
CA PHE A 103 6.87 8.01 6.19
C PHE A 103 6.36 9.17 5.35
N PHE A 104 6.74 9.23 4.08
CA PHE A 104 6.41 10.36 3.22
C PHE A 104 6.07 9.94 1.79
N LEU A 105 5.26 10.75 1.12
CA LEU A 105 4.83 10.51 -0.25
C LEU A 105 5.98 10.75 -1.24
N LEU A 106 6.12 9.84 -2.21
CA LEU A 106 7.07 10.02 -3.30
C LEU A 106 6.48 10.92 -4.39
N PRO A 107 7.28 11.84 -4.98
CA PRO A 107 6.77 12.84 -5.91
C PRO A 107 6.54 12.32 -7.33
N GLN A 108 7.05 11.15 -7.65
CA GLN A 108 6.99 10.55 -8.99
C GLN A 108 7.21 9.04 -8.95
N LEU A 109 6.80 8.35 -10.01
CA LEU A 109 7.08 6.93 -10.20
C LEU A 109 8.59 6.69 -10.34
N TRP A 110 9.03 5.55 -9.86
CA TRP A 110 10.43 5.14 -9.81
C TRP A 110 10.60 3.67 -10.19
N ASP A 111 11.84 3.30 -10.50
CA ASP A 111 12.19 1.94 -10.91
C ASP A 111 12.87 1.19 -9.77
N ASN A 112 12.52 -0.09 -9.59
CA ASN A 112 13.00 -0.90 -8.47
C ASN A 112 14.52 -1.16 -8.54
N GLY A 113 15.07 -1.30 -9.75
CA GLY A 113 16.48 -1.66 -9.96
C GLY A 113 16.79 -3.12 -9.67
N LYS A 114 18.07 -3.48 -9.81
CA LYS A 114 18.57 -4.86 -9.75
C LYS A 114 19.79 -5.05 -8.86
N GLY A 115 20.15 -4.05 -8.05
CA GLY A 115 21.27 -4.13 -7.12
C GLY A 115 20.93 -4.95 -5.88
N PHE A 116 21.95 -5.59 -5.28
CA PHE A 116 21.82 -6.42 -4.07
C PHE A 116 22.32 -5.74 -2.81
N ASP A 117 23.31 -4.83 -2.92
CA ASP A 117 23.97 -4.25 -1.76
C ASP A 117 24.35 -2.80 -2.02
N TYR A 118 24.40 -2.00 -0.94
CA TYR A 118 24.83 -0.62 -0.98
C TYR A 118 26.34 -0.44 -0.82
N THR A 119 27.07 -1.47 -0.41
CA THR A 119 28.51 -1.39 -0.14
C THR A 119 29.34 -1.60 -1.41
N LYS A 120 30.22 -0.62 -1.71
CA LYS A 120 31.17 -0.75 -2.80
C LYS A 120 32.18 -1.90 -2.63
N ASN A 121 32.31 -2.46 -1.44
CA ASN A 121 33.21 -3.58 -1.17
C ASN A 121 32.87 -4.83 -1.99
N TYR A 122 31.62 -4.98 -2.36
CA TYR A 122 31.17 -6.02 -3.28
C TYR A 122 31.75 -5.85 -4.69
N LEU A 123 32.02 -4.63 -5.11
CA LEU A 123 32.56 -4.28 -6.42
C LEU A 123 34.08 -4.42 -6.50
N ASN A 124 34.76 -4.42 -5.36
CA ASN A 124 36.22 -4.54 -5.28
C ASN A 124 36.71 -5.95 -4.91
N SER A 125 35.79 -6.90 -4.76
CA SER A 125 36.23 -8.29 -4.51
C SER A 125 36.70 -8.91 -5.82
N ASP A 126 37.80 -9.64 -5.77
CA ASP A 126 38.40 -10.40 -6.90
C ASP A 126 37.44 -11.47 -7.50
N TYR A 127 36.21 -11.47 -7.06
CA TYR A 127 35.14 -12.39 -7.48
C TYR A 127 34.60 -12.12 -8.88
N TYR A 128 34.79 -10.91 -9.42
CA TYR A 128 34.27 -10.56 -10.72
C TYR A 128 35.38 -10.50 -11.76
N ASP A 129 35.24 -11.29 -12.81
CA ASP A 129 36.06 -11.13 -14.00
C ASP A 129 35.93 -9.67 -14.52
N LYS A 130 37.07 -9.04 -14.82
CA LYS A 130 37.11 -7.64 -15.27
C LYS A 130 36.17 -7.32 -16.43
N ASN A 131 35.80 -8.32 -17.24
CA ASN A 131 34.85 -8.15 -18.34
C ASN A 131 33.37 -8.21 -17.92
N SER A 132 33.05 -8.83 -16.80
CA SER A 132 31.70 -8.82 -16.21
C SER A 132 31.49 -7.65 -15.27
N TYR A 133 32.55 -7.05 -14.78
CA TYR A 133 32.55 -5.95 -13.81
C TYR A 133 31.79 -4.72 -14.33
N ASP A 134 32.06 -4.27 -15.55
CA ASP A 134 31.37 -3.12 -16.12
C ASP A 134 29.88 -3.39 -16.34
N TYR A 135 29.52 -4.61 -16.68
CA TYR A 135 28.13 -5.02 -16.84
C TYR A 135 27.38 -5.11 -15.51
N GLU A 136 27.98 -5.67 -14.47
CA GLU A 136 27.37 -5.76 -13.15
C GLU A 136 27.29 -4.37 -12.49
N LEU A 137 28.31 -3.53 -12.64
CA LEU A 137 28.27 -2.12 -12.21
C LEU A 137 27.13 -1.35 -12.90
N TYR A 138 26.95 -1.61 -14.20
CA TYR A 138 25.85 -1.02 -14.96
C TYR A 138 24.47 -1.45 -14.44
N LYS A 139 24.30 -2.70 -14.06
CA LYS A 139 23.06 -3.21 -13.45
C LYS A 139 22.81 -2.61 -12.08
N LEU A 140 23.83 -2.38 -11.29
CA LEU A 140 23.72 -1.76 -9.95
C LEU A 140 23.29 -0.30 -10.04
N GLU A 141 23.61 0.40 -11.13
CA GLU A 141 23.17 1.77 -11.38
C GLU A 141 21.77 1.85 -12.04
N GLU A 142 21.16 0.73 -12.44
CA GLU A 142 19.78 0.70 -12.90
C GLU A 142 18.81 0.89 -11.74
N GLY A 143 17.74 1.66 -12.00
CA GLY A 143 16.67 1.90 -11.03
C GLY A 143 16.86 3.16 -10.20
N ALA A 144 16.01 3.29 -9.18
CA ALA A 144 16.05 4.43 -8.30
C ALA A 144 17.33 4.45 -7.47
N ASN A 145 17.95 5.61 -7.37
CA ASN A 145 19.12 5.89 -6.54
C ASN A 145 18.98 7.27 -5.90
N TRP A 146 20.01 7.74 -5.19
CA TRP A 146 19.92 9.03 -4.51
C TRP A 146 19.62 10.21 -5.44
N PHE A 147 20.11 10.17 -6.66
CA PHE A 147 20.00 11.26 -7.63
C PHE A 147 18.84 11.10 -8.60
N GLU A 148 18.45 9.86 -8.89
CA GLU A 148 17.54 9.52 -9.98
C GLU A 148 16.41 8.60 -9.50
N ALA A 149 15.18 8.87 -9.93
CA ALA A 149 14.04 7.99 -9.73
C ALA A 149 14.10 6.74 -10.62
N ARG A 150 14.72 6.89 -11.76
CA ARG A 150 15.06 5.85 -12.74
C ARG A 150 16.25 6.33 -13.56
N ARG A 151 16.92 5.44 -14.20
CA ARG A 151 18.13 5.77 -14.97
C ARG A 151 17.92 6.95 -15.90
N GLY A 152 18.77 7.98 -15.76
CA GLY A 152 18.72 9.21 -16.55
C GLY A 152 17.59 10.17 -16.18
N TYR A 153 16.81 9.89 -15.13
CA TYR A 153 15.69 10.71 -14.69
C TYR A 153 15.85 11.11 -13.23
N LYS A 154 16.29 12.33 -13.00
CA LYS A 154 16.47 12.87 -11.65
C LYS A 154 15.13 13.00 -10.92
N TRP A 155 15.17 12.89 -9.60
CA TRP A 155 14.02 13.16 -8.76
C TRP A 155 13.47 14.58 -9.00
N LYS A 156 12.14 14.72 -9.04
CA LYS A 156 11.41 16.00 -9.19
C LYS A 156 11.58 16.73 -10.53
N GLN A 157 12.15 16.10 -11.55
CA GLN A 157 12.28 16.67 -12.90
C GLN A 157 11.12 16.32 -13.84
N GLU A 158 10.21 15.45 -13.42
CA GLU A 158 9.01 15.14 -14.18
C GLU A 158 7.82 15.86 -13.58
N THR A 159 7.13 16.63 -14.38
CA THR A 159 5.78 17.05 -14.05
C THR A 159 4.81 15.93 -14.43
N ASN A 160 3.83 15.79 -13.57
CA ASN A 160 2.75 14.84 -13.64
C ASN A 160 2.25 14.55 -15.05
N PHE A 161 1.92 13.29 -15.25
CA PHE A 161 1.21 12.84 -16.42
C PHE A 161 -0.03 13.72 -16.66
N VAL A 162 -0.21 14.12 -17.89
CA VAL A 162 -1.47 14.75 -18.31
C VAL A 162 -2.50 13.63 -18.43
N LYS A 163 -3.26 13.41 -17.34
CA LYS A 163 -4.37 12.44 -17.35
C LYS A 163 -5.63 13.13 -17.87
N THR A 164 -6.31 12.47 -18.78
CA THR A 164 -7.71 12.77 -19.11
C THR A 164 -8.58 11.62 -18.61
N LYS A 165 -9.79 11.94 -18.19
CA LYS A 165 -10.74 10.94 -17.68
C LYS A 165 -11.10 9.82 -18.66
N ASP A 166 -10.81 10.00 -19.97
CA ASP A 166 -11.34 9.14 -21.04
C ASP A 166 -10.31 8.66 -22.07
N SER A 167 -9.01 8.78 -21.84
CA SER A 167 -8.04 8.32 -22.84
C SER A 167 -6.71 7.84 -22.25
N VAL A 168 -6.16 6.82 -22.89
CA VAL A 168 -4.92 6.11 -22.61
C VAL A 168 -3.66 6.92 -23.02
N LEU A 169 -3.76 8.24 -23.15
CA LEU A 169 -2.64 9.08 -23.57
C LEU A 169 -1.82 9.52 -22.37
N ASN A 170 -0.69 8.88 -22.15
CA ASN A 170 0.29 9.28 -21.16
C ASN A 170 1.32 10.21 -21.78
N PHE A 171 1.28 11.49 -21.41
CA PHE A 171 2.33 12.44 -21.72
C PHE A 171 3.12 12.73 -20.44
N ALA A 172 4.43 12.69 -20.55
CA ALA A 172 5.33 13.15 -19.51
C ALA A 172 6.04 14.42 -19.97
N VAL A 173 6.20 15.37 -19.07
CA VAL A 173 7.00 16.59 -19.30
C VAL A 173 8.26 16.51 -18.47
N LYS A 174 9.40 16.78 -19.09
CA LYS A 174 10.69 16.70 -18.45
C LYS A 174 11.48 17.99 -18.71
N TRP A 175 12.28 18.40 -17.74
CA TRP A 175 13.26 19.48 -17.86
C TRP A 175 14.53 19.11 -17.09
N ASP A 176 15.63 19.76 -17.46
CA ASP A 176 17.00 19.39 -17.06
C ASP A 176 17.49 20.05 -15.77
N LYS A 177 16.72 20.98 -15.17
CA LYS A 177 17.14 21.72 -13.98
C LYS A 177 16.02 21.93 -12.99
N ASN A 178 16.36 21.79 -11.71
CA ASN A 178 15.42 22.01 -10.60
C ASN A 178 15.21 23.49 -10.27
N TYR A 179 16.23 24.33 -10.54
CA TYR A 179 16.23 25.76 -10.27
C TYR A 179 16.74 26.54 -11.46
N ILE A 180 16.20 27.74 -11.60
CA ILE A 180 16.65 28.72 -12.61
C ILE A 180 17.76 29.56 -11.98
N SER A 181 18.85 29.78 -12.71
CA SER A 181 19.93 30.68 -12.28
C SER A 181 19.41 32.09 -12.01
N LYS A 182 20.01 32.78 -11.04
CA LYS A 182 19.76 34.22 -10.79
C LYS A 182 20.03 35.09 -12.02
N ASP A 183 20.99 34.69 -12.85
CA ASP A 183 21.41 35.43 -14.05
C ASP A 183 20.47 35.17 -15.25
N GLY A 184 19.47 34.32 -15.06
CA GLY A 184 18.57 33.88 -16.11
C GLY A 184 19.20 32.79 -16.98
N GLU A 185 18.37 32.00 -17.60
CA GLU A 185 18.78 30.94 -18.51
C GLU A 185 17.58 30.42 -19.31
N THR A 186 17.88 29.60 -20.33
CA THR A 186 16.85 28.89 -21.08
C THR A 186 16.77 27.45 -20.61
N ILE A 187 15.58 27.04 -20.19
CA ILE A 187 15.28 25.64 -19.83
C ILE A 187 14.44 25.03 -20.95
N VAL A 188 14.78 23.82 -21.35
CA VAL A 188 14.05 23.09 -22.38
C VAL A 188 13.11 22.08 -21.73
N PHE A 189 11.81 22.27 -21.95
CA PHE A 189 10.78 21.32 -21.54
C PHE A 189 10.56 20.30 -22.64
N THR A 190 10.83 19.04 -22.35
CA THR A 190 10.69 17.95 -23.31
C THR A 190 9.44 17.11 -22.98
N TYR A 191 8.59 16.93 -23.98
CA TYR A 191 7.35 16.16 -23.89
C TYR A 191 7.56 14.81 -24.55
N TYR A 192 7.22 13.77 -23.81
CA TYR A 192 7.30 12.39 -24.24
C TYR A 192 5.91 11.80 -24.42
N CYS A 193 5.75 10.92 -25.40
CA CYS A 193 4.56 10.10 -25.60
C CYS A 193 4.96 8.64 -25.79
N GLU A 194 4.02 7.73 -25.61
CA GLU A 194 4.23 6.31 -25.95
C GLU A 194 4.32 6.14 -27.47
N SER A 195 5.29 5.33 -27.93
CA SER A 195 5.69 5.23 -29.34
C SER A 195 4.62 4.69 -30.29
N ASN A 196 3.60 4.00 -29.77
CA ASN A 196 2.58 3.32 -30.58
C ASN A 196 1.47 4.26 -31.10
N ASN A 197 1.48 5.53 -30.71
CA ASN A 197 0.45 6.48 -31.08
C ASN A 197 0.95 7.44 -32.18
N VAL A 198 0.34 7.39 -33.33
CA VAL A 198 0.56 8.38 -34.40
C VAL A 198 -0.42 9.53 -34.18
N TYR A 199 0.11 10.69 -33.84
CA TYR A 199 -0.71 11.90 -33.66
C TYR A 199 -0.57 12.78 -34.92
N ASN A 200 -1.69 13.08 -35.55
CA ASN A 200 -1.67 13.84 -36.82
C ASN A 200 -1.77 15.36 -36.60
N ASN A 201 -2.44 15.80 -35.54
CA ASN A 201 -2.62 17.22 -35.22
C ASN A 201 -2.36 17.48 -33.75
N VAL A 202 -1.21 18.10 -33.45
CA VAL A 202 -0.83 18.43 -32.08
C VAL A 202 -0.60 19.91 -31.93
N GLY A 203 -1.31 20.51 -31.01
CA GLY A 203 -1.11 21.88 -30.55
C GLY A 203 -0.68 21.91 -29.10
N LEU A 204 0.36 22.65 -28.78
CA LEU A 204 0.83 22.84 -27.41
C LEU A 204 0.66 24.29 -27.00
N ILE A 205 0.01 24.49 -25.86
CA ILE A 205 -0.10 25.79 -25.20
C ILE A 205 0.56 25.70 -23.85
N PHE A 206 1.68 26.38 -23.71
CA PHE A 206 2.41 26.53 -22.45
C PHE A 206 2.02 27.88 -21.83
N LYS A 207 1.44 27.87 -20.64
CA LYS A 207 0.94 29.09 -19.98
C LYS A 207 1.60 29.29 -18.62
N GLN A 208 2.12 30.50 -18.40
CA GLN A 208 2.44 30.95 -17.06
C GLN A 208 1.16 31.47 -16.39
N ILE A 209 0.80 30.90 -15.23
CA ILE A 209 -0.48 31.19 -14.56
C ILE A 209 -0.37 32.15 -13.38
N ASN A 210 0.84 32.50 -12.93
CA ASN A 210 1.04 33.56 -11.94
C ASN A 210 1.45 34.87 -12.63
N ALA A 211 0.46 35.63 -13.07
CA ALA A 211 0.65 36.86 -13.86
C ALA A 211 1.21 38.07 -13.08
N SER A 212 1.42 37.99 -11.77
CA SER A 212 1.88 39.08 -10.90
C SER A 212 3.39 39.24 -10.86
N ILE A 213 4.13 38.53 -11.70
CA ILE A 213 5.61 38.66 -11.77
C ILE A 213 5.98 39.73 -12.78
N ASN A 214 6.61 40.80 -12.30
CA ASN A 214 7.29 41.80 -13.14
C ASN A 214 8.49 41.13 -13.84
N ASN A 215 8.34 40.56 -14.95
CA ASN A 215 9.26 39.82 -15.82
C ASN A 215 8.78 38.39 -16.10
N PRO A 216 7.80 38.25 -16.98
CA PRO A 216 7.33 36.92 -17.37
C PRO A 216 8.44 36.12 -18.10
N ALA A 217 8.42 34.82 -17.95
CA ALA A 217 9.26 33.94 -18.75
C ALA A 217 8.85 34.03 -20.23
N VAL A 218 9.84 34.01 -21.12
CA VAL A 218 9.61 34.05 -22.56
C VAL A 218 9.52 32.62 -23.07
N ILE A 219 8.34 32.24 -23.55
CA ILE A 219 8.09 30.93 -24.12
C ILE A 219 8.51 30.97 -25.59
N GLY A 220 9.49 30.15 -25.96
CA GLY A 220 9.97 30.04 -27.33
C GLY A 220 9.08 29.16 -28.20
N THR A 221 9.43 29.07 -29.46
CA THR A 221 8.69 28.27 -30.44
C THR A 221 8.86 26.77 -30.16
N PRO A 222 7.77 26.00 -30.06
CA PRO A 222 7.85 24.55 -29.88
C PRO A 222 8.56 23.87 -31.08
N ILE A 223 9.45 22.94 -30.76
CA ILE A 223 10.15 22.12 -31.75
C ILE A 223 9.52 20.72 -31.75
N TYR A 224 8.86 20.36 -32.85
CA TYR A 224 8.20 19.07 -33.01
C TYR A 224 9.14 18.04 -33.63
N TYR A 225 9.13 16.83 -33.09
CA TYR A 225 9.93 15.73 -33.56
C TYR A 225 9.10 14.79 -34.43
N SER A 226 9.58 14.51 -35.65
CA SER A 226 9.00 13.48 -36.48
C SER A 226 9.44 12.09 -36.02
N LYS A 227 8.69 11.05 -36.37
CA LYS A 227 8.97 9.66 -36.00
C LYS A 227 10.42 9.21 -36.29
N ASN A 228 11.06 9.79 -37.29
CA ASN A 228 12.44 9.44 -37.66
C ASN A 228 13.53 10.15 -36.85
N ASN A 229 13.17 11.19 -36.09
CA ASN A 229 14.11 12.01 -35.32
C ASN A 229 13.81 11.99 -33.81
N GLN A 230 12.93 11.11 -33.36
CA GLN A 230 12.58 10.97 -31.96
C GLN A 230 13.70 10.29 -31.17
N ILE A 231 13.92 10.76 -29.95
CA ILE A 231 14.76 10.07 -28.95
C ILE A 231 13.83 9.29 -28.05
N CYS A 232 13.94 7.97 -28.05
CA CYS A 232 13.08 7.09 -27.31
C CYS A 232 13.84 6.39 -26.18
N TYR A 233 13.12 6.08 -25.12
CA TYR A 233 13.59 5.20 -24.04
C TYR A 233 12.48 4.20 -23.68
N THR A 234 12.86 3.06 -23.15
CA THR A 234 11.93 2.01 -22.73
C THR A 234 11.84 1.96 -21.21
N ASP A 235 10.63 1.99 -20.66
CA ASP A 235 10.38 1.87 -19.21
C ASP A 235 10.43 0.39 -18.74
N GLU A 236 10.28 0.16 -17.42
CA GLU A 236 10.28 -1.18 -16.84
C GLU A 236 9.11 -2.06 -17.32
N GLN A 237 7.99 -1.45 -17.70
CA GLN A 237 6.86 -2.16 -18.27
C GLN A 237 7.04 -2.46 -19.76
N LYS A 238 8.26 -2.29 -20.28
CA LYS A 238 8.61 -2.46 -21.72
C LYS A 238 7.84 -1.53 -22.66
N ARG A 239 7.34 -0.41 -22.16
CA ARG A 239 6.71 0.62 -22.96
C ARG A 239 7.77 1.59 -23.47
N GLU A 240 7.72 1.89 -24.74
CA GLU A 240 8.63 2.85 -25.36
C GLU A 240 8.03 4.26 -25.27
N HIS A 241 8.79 5.19 -24.74
CA HIS A 241 8.46 6.60 -24.63
C HIS A 241 9.35 7.42 -25.54
N CYS A 242 8.77 8.20 -26.43
CA CYS A 242 9.51 8.96 -27.42
C CYS A 242 9.31 10.47 -27.27
N THR A 243 10.38 11.24 -27.51
CA THR A 243 10.33 12.70 -27.54
C THR A 243 9.38 13.16 -28.63
N TYR A 244 8.39 13.96 -28.24
CA TYR A 244 7.38 14.45 -29.18
C TYR A 244 7.56 15.93 -29.49
N VAL A 245 7.73 16.78 -28.50
CA VAL A 245 7.94 18.21 -28.67
C VAL A 245 8.86 18.75 -27.58
N GLN A 246 9.69 19.71 -27.94
CA GLN A 246 10.49 20.48 -26.98
C GLN A 246 10.07 21.94 -27.01
N VAL A 247 9.95 22.55 -25.82
CA VAL A 247 9.63 23.97 -25.67
C VAL A 247 10.73 24.66 -24.90
N PRO A 248 11.54 25.51 -25.52
CA PRO A 248 12.50 26.34 -24.81
C PRO A 248 11.77 27.48 -24.08
N VAL A 249 12.05 27.64 -22.81
CA VAL A 249 11.53 28.75 -21.98
C VAL A 249 12.69 29.53 -21.42
N THR A 250 12.79 30.80 -21.81
CA THR A 250 13.87 31.70 -21.38
C THR A 250 13.43 32.53 -20.19
N PHE A 251 14.21 32.45 -19.13
CA PHE A 251 14.03 33.23 -17.90
C PHE A 251 15.02 34.38 -17.88
N LYS A 252 14.53 35.58 -17.62
CA LYS A 252 15.36 36.79 -17.46
C LYS A 252 16.04 36.80 -16.10
N PRO A 253 17.14 37.57 -15.93
CA PRO A 253 17.80 37.75 -14.64
C PRO A 253 16.84 38.14 -13.52
N ASN A 254 17.06 37.63 -12.33
CA ASN A 254 16.34 38.02 -11.13
C ASN A 254 17.11 39.11 -10.39
N GLU A 255 16.64 40.34 -10.53
CA GLU A 255 17.24 41.52 -9.90
C GLU A 255 16.91 41.65 -8.39
N LEU A 256 16.02 40.81 -7.88
CA LEU A 256 15.60 40.82 -6.48
C LEU A 256 16.52 39.94 -5.62
N ASP A 257 16.64 40.30 -4.35
CA ASP A 257 17.38 39.52 -3.35
C ASP A 257 16.63 38.21 -2.99
N SER A 258 15.32 38.20 -3.20
CA SER A 258 14.46 37.04 -2.91
C SER A 258 14.30 36.11 -4.10
N ILE A 259 13.95 34.85 -3.81
CA ILE A 259 13.58 33.89 -4.83
C ILE A 259 12.31 34.29 -5.58
N ARG A 260 12.25 33.92 -6.86
CA ARG A 260 11.06 34.11 -7.71
C ARG A 260 10.48 32.76 -8.09
N LYS A 261 9.16 32.62 -7.95
CA LYS A 261 8.46 31.37 -8.30
C LYS A 261 7.63 31.58 -9.56
N PHE A 262 7.86 30.74 -10.56
CA PHE A 262 7.09 30.70 -11.79
C PHE A 262 6.14 29.51 -11.74
N LYS A 263 4.85 29.75 -11.89
CA LYS A 263 3.83 28.72 -11.92
C LYS A 263 3.32 28.54 -13.34
N PHE A 264 3.45 27.33 -13.86
CA PHE A 264 3.07 26.99 -15.22
C PHE A 264 1.95 25.96 -15.28
N LYS A 265 1.24 25.98 -16.40
CA LYS A 265 0.27 24.96 -16.80
C LYS A 265 0.41 24.73 -18.30
N VAL A 266 0.27 23.48 -18.72
CA VAL A 266 0.35 23.10 -20.11
C VAL A 266 -0.99 22.57 -20.58
N GLU A 267 -1.41 23.00 -21.75
CA GLU A 267 -2.54 22.44 -22.48
C GLU A 267 -2.01 21.84 -23.78
N LEU A 268 -2.28 20.56 -23.99
CA LEU A 268 -1.91 19.83 -25.19
C LEU A 268 -3.18 19.47 -25.93
N THR A 269 -3.29 19.85 -27.20
CA THR A 269 -4.38 19.44 -28.08
C THR A 269 -3.87 18.34 -29.00
N VAL A 270 -4.51 17.18 -28.97
CA VAL A 270 -4.19 16.04 -29.82
C VAL A 270 -5.47 15.58 -30.51
N ASP A 271 -5.49 15.59 -31.83
CA ASP A 271 -6.65 15.20 -32.65
C ASP A 271 -7.96 15.83 -32.17
N GLY A 272 -7.90 17.13 -31.83
CA GLY A 272 -9.05 17.93 -31.38
C GLY A 272 -9.43 17.74 -29.88
N LYS A 273 -8.77 16.86 -29.14
CA LYS A 273 -8.99 16.69 -27.70
C LYS A 273 -7.96 17.51 -26.91
N ILE A 274 -8.39 18.17 -25.86
CA ILE A 274 -7.55 19.02 -25.01
C ILE A 274 -7.15 18.27 -23.73
N TYR A 275 -5.85 18.19 -23.50
CA TYR A 275 -5.24 17.60 -22.32
C TYR A 275 -4.58 18.69 -21.49
N LYS A 276 -4.76 18.67 -20.18
CA LYS A 276 -4.25 19.73 -19.29
C LYS A 276 -3.32 19.13 -18.24
N SER A 277 -2.16 19.73 -18.06
CA SER A 277 -1.25 19.36 -16.95
C SER A 277 -1.77 19.89 -15.62
N ASN A 278 -1.36 19.25 -14.54
CA ASN A 278 -1.38 19.90 -13.25
C ASN A 278 -0.45 21.12 -13.25
N PRO A 279 -0.72 22.15 -12.44
CA PRO A 279 0.20 23.27 -12.28
C PRO A 279 1.53 22.78 -11.68
N PHE A 280 2.64 23.28 -12.21
CA PHE A 280 3.97 23.04 -11.66
C PHE A 280 4.72 24.34 -11.44
N VAL A 281 5.69 24.32 -10.53
CA VAL A 281 6.41 25.53 -10.08
C VAL A 281 7.90 25.35 -10.33
N LEU A 282 8.50 26.35 -10.97
CA LEU A 282 9.94 26.52 -11.06
C LEU A 282 10.38 27.69 -10.19
N THR A 283 11.48 27.52 -9.49
CA THR A 283 12.04 28.53 -8.59
C THR A 283 13.30 29.13 -9.20
N GLN A 284 13.34 30.45 -9.35
CA GLN A 284 14.54 31.18 -9.73
C GLN A 284 15.22 31.74 -8.49
N LEU A 285 16.54 31.59 -8.42
CA LEU A 285 17.36 32.11 -7.32
C LEU A 285 17.40 33.64 -7.31
N GLY A 286 17.53 34.24 -6.13
CA GLY A 286 17.74 35.66 -5.95
C GLY A 286 19.22 36.07 -5.93
N LYS A 287 19.51 37.40 -5.85
CA LYS A 287 20.88 37.95 -5.80
C LYS A 287 21.65 37.53 -4.56
N GLN A 288 21.01 37.51 -3.40
CA GLN A 288 21.64 36.96 -2.21
C GLN A 288 21.74 35.46 -2.40
N ASN A 289 22.95 34.92 -2.30
CA ASN A 289 23.23 33.50 -2.28
C ASN A 289 22.50 32.85 -1.11
N VAL A 290 21.22 32.65 -1.25
CA VAL A 290 20.61 31.54 -0.56
C VAL A 290 21.25 30.34 -1.27
N SER A 291 22.27 29.78 -0.65
CA SER A 291 22.70 28.44 -0.93
C SER A 291 21.49 27.58 -0.59
N TYR A 292 20.55 27.52 -1.52
CA TYR A 292 19.78 26.30 -1.57
C TYR A 292 20.83 25.25 -1.89
N PRO A 293 21.05 24.26 -1.04
CA PRO A 293 21.87 23.15 -1.43
C PRO A 293 21.29 22.75 -2.77
N ILE A 294 22.12 22.83 -3.80
CA ILE A 294 21.84 22.23 -5.11
C ILE A 294 21.59 20.79 -4.74
N THR A 295 20.33 20.41 -4.74
CA THR A 295 19.89 19.27 -3.99
C THR A 295 20.30 18.02 -4.74
N ASP A 296 21.47 17.57 -4.50
CA ASP A 296 21.83 16.16 -4.55
C ASP A 296 21.20 15.40 -3.38
N ASP A 297 20.09 15.87 -2.82
CA ASP A 297 19.49 15.46 -1.56
C ASP A 297 18.40 14.39 -1.71
N GLY A 298 18.61 13.43 -2.58
CA GLY A 298 17.67 12.32 -2.74
C GLY A 298 16.28 12.78 -3.24
N VAL A 299 15.23 12.15 -2.77
CA VAL A 299 13.85 12.49 -3.16
C VAL A 299 13.46 13.88 -2.66
N TYR A 300 13.83 14.21 -1.40
CA TYR A 300 13.65 15.51 -0.74
C TYR A 300 14.89 15.87 0.06
N SER A 301 15.14 17.15 0.28
CA SER A 301 16.19 17.56 1.23
C SER A 301 15.75 17.21 2.66
N THR A 302 16.71 16.94 3.54
CA THR A 302 16.45 16.73 4.98
C THR A 302 15.70 17.91 5.57
N LYS A 303 16.05 19.16 5.14
CA LYS A 303 15.33 20.36 5.55
C LYS A 303 13.88 20.40 5.06
N THR A 304 13.61 19.90 3.87
CA THR A 304 12.23 19.79 3.37
C THR A 304 11.45 18.81 4.24
N LEU A 305 12.02 17.63 4.54
CA LEU A 305 11.39 16.65 5.41
C LEU A 305 11.17 17.17 6.83
N GLU A 306 12.10 17.98 7.37
CA GLU A 306 11.94 18.64 8.67
C GLU A 306 10.73 19.60 8.68
N THR A 307 10.61 20.42 7.64
CA THR A 307 9.47 21.34 7.50
C THR A 307 8.15 20.58 7.35
N GLU A 308 8.14 19.53 6.55
CA GLU A 308 6.96 18.74 6.30
C GLU A 308 6.57 17.89 7.53
N LEU A 309 7.54 17.37 8.29
CA LEU A 309 7.29 16.69 9.56
C LEU A 309 6.65 17.65 10.56
N SER A 310 7.16 18.89 10.67
CA SER A 310 6.54 19.91 11.53
C SER A 310 5.10 20.21 11.13
N LYS A 311 4.78 20.26 9.83
CA LYS A 311 3.39 20.40 9.38
C LYS A 311 2.54 19.23 9.79
N PHE A 312 3.02 18.00 9.58
CA PHE A 312 2.32 16.78 9.97
C PHE A 312 2.01 16.76 11.48
N GLU A 313 2.99 17.06 12.33
CA GLU A 313 2.83 17.10 13.78
C GLU A 313 1.85 18.19 14.25
N ASN A 314 1.65 19.24 13.45
CA ASN A 314 0.66 20.30 13.70
C ASN A 314 -0.70 20.06 13.00
N GLY A 315 -0.92 18.89 12.39
CA GLY A 315 -2.17 18.55 11.71
C GLY A 315 -2.42 19.33 10.42
N LEU A 316 -1.37 19.86 9.78
CA LEU A 316 -1.45 20.58 8.51
C LEU A 316 -1.17 19.64 7.34
N ASP A 317 -1.65 20.01 6.16
CA ASP A 317 -1.35 19.26 4.92
C ASP A 317 0.16 19.13 4.72
N SER A 318 0.63 17.89 4.62
CA SER A 318 2.03 17.53 4.52
C SER A 318 2.23 16.37 3.55
N ILE A 319 3.45 16.26 3.01
CA ILE A 319 3.89 15.05 2.32
C ILE A 319 4.26 13.93 3.30
N VAL A 320 4.52 14.24 4.58
CA VAL A 320 4.70 13.25 5.64
C VAL A 320 3.33 12.70 6.00
N ILE A 321 3.20 11.38 5.96
CA ILE A 321 1.95 10.65 6.17
C ILE A 321 1.94 9.82 7.44
N GLY A 322 3.08 9.69 8.12
CA GLY A 322 3.20 8.92 9.35
C GLY A 322 4.55 9.10 10.01
N LYS A 323 4.58 8.79 11.30
CA LYS A 323 5.78 8.73 12.14
C LYS A 323 5.64 7.57 13.10
N GLN A 324 6.72 6.83 13.32
CA GLN A 324 6.79 5.79 14.33
C GLN A 324 8.06 5.92 15.16
N HIS A 325 7.88 5.85 16.47
CA HIS A 325 8.97 5.79 17.44
C HIS A 325 9.35 4.34 17.73
N PHE A 326 10.64 4.08 17.85
CA PHE A 326 11.22 2.79 18.21
C PHE A 326 11.96 2.96 19.54
N ASP A 327 11.55 2.24 20.58
CA ASP A 327 12.16 2.34 21.91
C ASP A 327 13.45 1.51 22.02
N ILE A 328 13.43 0.32 21.42
CA ILE A 328 14.54 -0.65 21.50
C ILE A 328 15.14 -1.00 20.12
N GLY A 329 14.59 -0.45 19.05
CA GLY A 329 15.07 -0.62 17.68
C GLY A 329 14.83 -2.00 17.05
N SER A 330 14.05 -2.86 17.71
CA SER A 330 13.69 -4.20 17.22
C SER A 330 12.19 -4.34 16.95
N GLU A 331 11.43 -3.28 17.17
CA GLU A 331 10.00 -3.22 16.88
C GLU A 331 9.76 -3.32 15.37
N ASN A 332 8.64 -3.92 14.99
CA ASN A 332 8.18 -3.93 13.61
C ASN A 332 7.52 -2.59 13.25
N ILE A 333 7.53 -2.26 11.98
CA ILE A 333 6.76 -1.12 11.45
C ILE A 333 5.27 -1.47 11.51
N ASP A 334 4.49 -0.59 12.14
CA ASP A 334 3.03 -0.64 12.24
C ASP A 334 2.47 0.78 12.18
N VAL A 335 2.24 1.30 10.99
CA VAL A 335 1.86 2.69 10.76
C VAL A 335 0.50 2.77 10.08
N ASP A 336 -0.40 3.58 10.63
CA ASP A 336 -1.68 3.90 10.00
C ASP A 336 -1.45 4.82 8.80
N ILE A 337 -1.88 4.36 7.62
CA ILE A 337 -1.80 5.08 6.35
C ILE A 337 -3.19 5.21 5.71
N THR A 338 -4.25 5.08 6.50
CA THR A 338 -5.64 5.01 6.03
C THR A 338 -6.02 6.17 5.11
N ASP A 339 -5.81 7.40 5.55
CA ASP A 339 -6.16 8.58 4.76
C ASP A 339 -5.44 8.64 3.41
N THR A 340 -4.17 8.28 3.42
CA THR A 340 -3.34 8.28 2.22
C THR A 340 -3.74 7.17 1.26
N PHE A 341 -3.92 5.96 1.79
CA PHE A 341 -4.24 4.80 0.95
C PHE A 341 -5.65 4.91 0.35
N ASN A 342 -6.62 5.46 1.10
CA ASN A 342 -7.94 5.78 0.58
C ASN A 342 -7.88 6.80 -0.57
N LYS A 343 -7.01 7.82 -0.47
CA LYS A 343 -6.79 8.79 -1.56
C LYS A 343 -6.13 8.17 -2.80
N PHE A 344 -5.34 7.09 -2.64
CA PHE A 344 -4.86 6.31 -3.78
C PHE A 344 -5.99 5.52 -4.45
N ILE A 345 -6.89 4.94 -3.65
CA ILE A 345 -8.01 4.12 -4.14
C ILE A 345 -9.02 4.99 -4.90
N ASP A 346 -9.39 6.16 -4.37
CA ASP A 346 -10.36 7.07 -5.01
C ASP A 346 -9.76 7.92 -6.14
N GLY A 347 -8.43 7.89 -6.30
CA GLY A 347 -7.68 8.61 -7.34
C GLY A 347 -7.53 10.11 -7.10
N THR A 348 -7.81 10.61 -5.89
CA THR A 348 -7.52 12.01 -5.51
C THR A 348 -6.04 12.27 -5.34
N LEU A 349 -5.27 11.23 -5.05
CA LEU A 349 -3.81 11.26 -4.95
C LEU A 349 -3.20 10.19 -5.87
N ASP A 350 -2.19 10.58 -6.65
CA ASP A 350 -1.43 9.61 -7.46
C ASP A 350 -0.54 8.74 -6.55
N ASN A 351 -0.63 7.42 -6.68
CA ASN A 351 0.24 6.51 -5.97
C ASN A 351 1.59 6.40 -6.69
N CYS A 352 2.57 7.13 -6.21
CA CYS A 352 3.97 7.02 -6.63
C CYS A 352 4.81 6.20 -5.65
N GLY A 353 4.23 5.72 -4.56
CA GLY A 353 4.89 5.00 -3.48
C GLY A 353 5.15 5.86 -2.25
N ILE A 354 5.76 5.24 -1.26
CA ILE A 354 6.07 5.82 0.05
C ILE A 354 7.58 5.75 0.28
N GLY A 355 8.17 6.83 0.77
CA GLY A 355 9.53 6.87 1.25
C GLY A 355 9.58 6.69 2.77
N ILE A 356 10.59 6.00 3.28
CA ILE A 356 10.85 5.83 4.71
C ILE A 356 12.26 6.36 4.99
N ALA A 357 12.39 7.21 5.99
CA ALA A 357 13.65 7.79 6.40
C ALA A 357 13.71 7.90 7.93
N PHE A 358 14.91 8.03 8.47
CA PHE A 358 15.04 8.50 9.84
C PHE A 358 14.54 9.93 9.98
N ALA A 359 14.08 10.29 11.17
CA ALA A 359 13.70 11.67 11.45
C ALA A 359 14.85 12.64 11.11
N PRO A 360 14.56 13.85 10.64
CA PRO A 360 15.58 14.81 10.18
C PRO A 360 16.68 15.08 11.19
N THR A 361 16.37 15.06 12.48
CA THR A 361 17.37 15.22 13.57
C THR A 361 18.45 14.14 13.54
N MET A 362 18.12 12.94 13.08
CA MET A 362 19.07 11.85 12.91
C MET A 362 19.81 11.93 11.57
N GLU A 363 19.13 12.32 10.49
CA GLU A 363 19.78 12.52 9.19
C GLU A 363 20.81 13.65 9.20
N TYR A 364 20.69 14.63 10.11
CA TYR A 364 21.70 15.69 10.32
C TYR A 364 22.89 15.23 11.18
N SER A 365 22.78 14.09 11.82
CA SER A 365 23.85 13.59 12.69
C SER A 365 25.08 13.19 11.88
N ASP A 366 26.19 13.91 12.10
CA ASP A 366 27.51 13.52 11.60
C ASP A 366 28.15 12.56 12.60
N SER A 367 28.22 11.30 12.24
CA SER A 367 28.92 10.26 13.03
C SER A 367 30.00 9.60 12.17
N ASN A 368 31.11 9.26 12.79
CA ASN A 368 32.14 8.44 12.14
C ASN A 368 31.74 6.96 12.04
N TYR A 369 30.62 6.58 12.68
CA TYR A 369 30.12 5.22 12.74
C TYR A 369 28.87 5.09 11.88
N GLU A 370 28.76 3.94 11.23
CA GLU A 370 27.60 3.54 10.49
C GLU A 370 26.64 2.77 11.40
N ASN A 371 25.42 3.26 11.50
CA ASN A 371 24.37 2.61 12.24
C ASN A 371 23.29 2.18 11.24
N TYR A 372 22.58 1.10 11.54
CA TYR A 372 21.56 0.61 10.63
C TYR A 372 20.38 -0.09 11.30
N VAL A 373 19.27 -0.09 10.58
CA VAL A 373 18.08 -0.91 10.85
C VAL A 373 17.78 -1.70 9.58
N GLY A 374 17.74 -3.01 9.70
CA GLY A 374 17.37 -3.90 8.61
C GLY A 374 15.85 -4.08 8.56
N ILE A 375 15.25 -3.87 7.41
CA ILE A 375 13.83 -4.13 7.16
C ILE A 375 13.70 -5.19 6.08
N LEU A 376 12.93 -6.25 6.34
CA LEU A 376 12.68 -7.29 5.34
C LEU A 376 11.93 -6.72 4.15
N THR A 377 12.26 -7.21 2.94
CA THR A 377 11.67 -6.74 1.68
C THR A 377 10.84 -7.85 1.01
N ASN A 378 10.27 -7.58 -0.15
CA ASN A 378 9.60 -8.58 -0.99
C ASN A 378 10.59 -9.59 -1.64
N LYS A 379 11.88 -9.48 -1.37
CA LYS A 379 12.92 -10.44 -1.82
C LYS A 379 13.40 -11.36 -0.71
N THR A 380 12.79 -11.27 0.46
CA THR A 380 13.16 -12.11 1.62
C THR A 380 12.90 -13.60 1.39
N ASN A 381 12.05 -13.98 0.43
CA ASN A 381 11.61 -15.36 0.21
C ASN A 381 11.14 -16.03 1.52
N SER A 382 10.40 -15.28 2.33
CA SER A 382 9.87 -15.73 3.62
C SER A 382 8.44 -15.21 3.81
N PHE A 383 7.76 -15.70 4.84
CA PHE A 383 6.42 -15.25 5.21
C PHE A 383 6.39 -13.86 5.87
N PHE A 384 7.55 -13.22 6.01
CA PHE A 384 7.69 -11.89 6.61
C PHE A 384 7.71 -10.76 5.59
N GLU A 385 7.22 -11.02 4.40
CA GLU A 385 7.12 -10.02 3.34
C GLU A 385 6.26 -8.84 3.79
N PRO A 386 6.68 -7.60 3.52
CA PRO A 386 5.91 -6.40 3.85
C PRO A 386 4.55 -6.35 3.14
N PHE A 387 3.55 -5.83 3.84
CA PHE A 387 2.20 -5.67 3.29
C PHE A 387 1.47 -4.47 3.88
N VAL A 388 0.47 -4.01 3.15
CA VAL A 388 -0.57 -3.13 3.70
C VAL A 388 -1.71 -4.01 4.19
N GLU A 389 -1.98 -3.93 5.48
CA GLU A 389 -3.12 -4.54 6.14
C GLU A 389 -4.36 -3.68 5.86
N THR A 390 -5.31 -4.21 5.12
CA THR A 390 -6.60 -3.55 4.89
C THR A 390 -7.67 -4.24 5.72
N THR A 391 -8.35 -3.50 6.56
CA THR A 391 -9.52 -3.98 7.31
C THR A 391 -10.75 -3.16 6.92
N TYR A 392 -11.88 -3.82 6.85
CA TYR A 392 -13.17 -3.19 6.60
C TYR A 392 -14.08 -3.45 7.78
N ASP A 393 -14.58 -2.35 8.38
CA ASP A 393 -15.49 -2.46 9.52
C ASP A 393 -16.92 -2.75 9.03
N ASP A 394 -17.16 -4.04 8.78
CA ASP A 394 -18.45 -4.55 8.37
C ASP A 394 -18.94 -5.57 9.39
N VAL A 395 -19.70 -5.08 10.33
CA VAL A 395 -20.49 -5.93 11.21
C VAL A 395 -21.86 -6.07 10.58
N ILE A 396 -22.09 -7.18 9.86
CA ILE A 396 -23.43 -7.57 9.43
C ILE A 396 -24.16 -8.12 10.64
N ALA A 397 -25.01 -7.30 11.23
CA ALA A 397 -25.92 -7.70 12.27
C ALA A 397 -27.34 -7.73 11.69
N ASP A 398 -27.77 -8.90 11.22
CA ASP A 398 -29.15 -9.12 10.79
C ASP A 398 -30.02 -9.40 12.01
N ASP A 399 -30.87 -8.44 12.34
CA ASP A 399 -31.75 -8.50 13.52
C ASP A 399 -33.02 -9.34 13.25
N ARG A 400 -33.14 -10.00 12.10
CA ARG A 400 -34.31 -10.80 11.69
C ARG A 400 -34.70 -11.84 12.77
N ALA A 401 -33.71 -12.52 13.30
CA ALA A 401 -33.93 -13.50 14.38
C ALA A 401 -34.16 -12.85 15.75
N ASN A 402 -33.83 -11.56 15.90
CA ASN A 402 -33.86 -10.87 17.20
C ASN A 402 -34.41 -9.45 17.08
N PHE A 403 -35.47 -9.25 16.31
CA PHE A 403 -36.09 -7.96 16.07
C PHE A 403 -36.79 -7.44 17.34
N ILE A 404 -36.35 -6.29 17.86
CA ILE A 404 -36.83 -5.72 19.12
C ILE A 404 -37.65 -4.45 18.85
N LEU A 405 -38.88 -4.42 19.32
CA LEU A 405 -39.71 -3.22 19.26
C LEU A 405 -39.10 -2.06 20.04
N GLY A 406 -39.18 -0.86 19.48
CA GLY A 406 -38.65 0.36 20.10
C GLY A 406 -37.14 0.58 19.92
N LYS A 407 -36.42 -0.39 19.36
CA LYS A 407 -35.00 -0.26 19.01
C LYS A 407 -34.81 -0.14 17.51
N ASP A 408 -33.65 0.39 17.11
CA ASP A 408 -33.21 0.38 15.73
C ASP A 408 -32.76 -1.05 15.40
N ASN A 409 -33.33 -1.64 14.35
CA ASN A 409 -33.02 -2.98 13.86
C ASN A 409 -32.58 -2.88 12.41
N ARG A 410 -31.80 -3.86 11.95
CA ARG A 410 -31.41 -4.01 10.55
C ARG A 410 -31.96 -5.30 9.98
N LEU A 411 -32.58 -5.23 8.81
CA LEU A 411 -33.01 -6.38 8.03
C LEU A 411 -32.23 -6.41 6.73
N TYR A 412 -31.72 -7.57 6.37
CA TYR A 412 -30.84 -7.75 5.21
C TYR A 412 -31.47 -8.59 4.12
N LEU A 413 -31.16 -8.22 2.86
CA LEU A 413 -31.35 -9.06 1.67
C LEU A 413 -29.99 -9.51 1.17
N TYR A 414 -29.84 -10.80 0.95
CA TYR A 414 -28.67 -11.41 0.34
C TYR A 414 -29.00 -11.87 -1.07
N ALA A 415 -28.61 -11.10 -2.07
CA ALA A 415 -28.83 -11.41 -3.48
C ALA A 415 -27.87 -12.52 -3.93
N THR A 416 -28.31 -13.78 -3.74
CA THR A 416 -27.55 -14.96 -4.10
C THR A 416 -28.01 -15.49 -5.45
N ILE A 417 -27.14 -15.39 -6.46
CA ILE A 417 -27.41 -15.82 -7.84
C ILE A 417 -26.38 -16.85 -8.25
N GLY A 418 -26.82 -18.03 -8.67
CA GLY A 418 -25.90 -19.12 -9.01
C GLY A 418 -25.00 -19.59 -7.84
N GLY A 419 -25.43 -19.35 -6.59
CA GLY A 419 -24.67 -19.70 -5.38
C GLY A 419 -23.66 -18.65 -4.90
N ASN A 420 -23.53 -17.52 -5.59
CA ASN A 420 -22.65 -16.42 -5.23
C ASN A 420 -23.44 -15.15 -4.90
N LEU A 421 -22.90 -14.30 -4.03
CA LEU A 421 -23.43 -12.96 -3.82
C LEU A 421 -23.10 -12.09 -5.05
N GLU A 422 -24.16 -11.57 -5.71
CA GLU A 422 -24.01 -10.75 -6.90
C GLU A 422 -24.75 -9.41 -6.75
N ASN A 423 -24.16 -8.35 -7.30
CA ASN A 423 -24.79 -7.04 -7.28
C ASN A 423 -26.02 -7.01 -8.17
N LEU A 424 -27.09 -6.39 -7.69
CA LEU A 424 -28.20 -5.99 -8.52
C LEU A 424 -27.82 -4.74 -9.34
N ASP A 425 -28.41 -4.60 -10.53
CA ASP A 425 -28.13 -3.48 -11.43
C ASP A 425 -28.58 -2.14 -10.85
N VAL A 426 -29.62 -2.16 -10.01
CA VAL A 426 -30.17 -1.01 -9.29
C VAL A 426 -30.41 -1.36 -7.83
N LEU A 427 -30.45 -0.37 -6.96
CA LEU A 427 -30.84 -0.59 -5.57
C LEU A 427 -32.32 -1.04 -5.53
N PRO A 428 -32.61 -2.16 -4.85
CA PRO A 428 -34.01 -2.61 -4.70
C PRO A 428 -34.78 -1.66 -3.78
N THR A 429 -36.09 -1.77 -3.79
CA THR A 429 -36.98 -1.17 -2.79
C THR A 429 -37.30 -2.20 -1.70
N CYS A 430 -37.59 -1.72 -0.49
CA CYS A 430 -38.03 -2.60 0.59
C CYS A 430 -39.17 -1.96 1.37
N SER A 431 -40.22 -2.74 1.62
CA SER A 431 -41.36 -2.30 2.44
C SER A 431 -41.67 -3.31 3.55
N VAL A 432 -42.12 -2.81 4.69
CA VAL A 432 -42.66 -3.60 5.80
C VAL A 432 -44.05 -3.05 6.11
N GLU A 433 -45.05 -3.92 6.07
CA GLU A 433 -46.46 -3.53 6.26
C GLU A 433 -46.91 -2.35 5.37
N GLY A 434 -46.39 -2.30 4.13
CA GLY A 434 -46.73 -1.24 3.16
C GLY A 434 -46.00 0.08 3.39
N THR A 435 -45.11 0.18 4.39
CA THR A 435 -44.24 1.33 4.60
C THR A 435 -42.90 1.07 3.94
N GLU A 436 -42.48 1.97 3.04
CA GLU A 436 -41.20 1.89 2.37
C GLU A 436 -40.07 2.41 3.26
N TYR A 437 -38.90 1.75 3.17
CA TYR A 437 -37.65 2.08 3.89
C TYR A 437 -36.50 2.30 2.92
N GLU A 438 -35.62 3.24 3.28
CA GLU A 438 -34.41 3.52 2.50
C GLU A 438 -33.49 2.30 2.50
N VAL A 439 -33.18 1.77 1.31
CA VAL A 439 -32.27 0.64 1.12
C VAL A 439 -30.85 1.15 0.94
N LYS A 440 -29.92 0.49 1.64
CA LYS A 440 -28.48 0.73 1.53
C LYS A 440 -27.76 -0.56 1.17
N GLN A 441 -26.66 -0.43 0.46
CA GLN A 441 -25.79 -1.56 0.18
C GLN A 441 -24.71 -1.68 1.26
N ALA A 442 -24.61 -2.85 1.91
CA ALA A 442 -23.61 -3.14 2.92
C ALA A 442 -22.31 -3.67 2.31
N SER A 443 -22.43 -4.53 1.28
CA SER A 443 -21.33 -5.14 0.54
C SER A 443 -21.85 -5.73 -0.77
N LYS A 444 -20.99 -6.39 -1.56
CA LYS A 444 -21.40 -7.04 -2.79
C LYS A 444 -22.59 -7.97 -2.54
N GLY A 445 -23.69 -7.75 -3.27
CA GLY A 445 -24.91 -8.54 -3.19
C GLY A 445 -25.64 -8.49 -1.84
N THR A 446 -25.27 -7.59 -0.93
CA THR A 446 -25.85 -7.50 0.41
C THR A 446 -26.45 -6.12 0.62
N TYR A 447 -27.76 -6.09 0.82
CA TYR A 447 -28.55 -4.87 1.00
C TYR A 447 -29.21 -4.88 2.36
N TYR A 448 -29.49 -3.71 2.93
CA TYR A 448 -30.16 -3.62 4.22
C TYR A 448 -31.04 -2.38 4.33
N ILE A 449 -32.00 -2.46 5.24
CA ILE A 449 -32.80 -1.34 5.74
C ILE A 449 -32.56 -1.15 7.22
N ASN A 450 -32.63 0.10 7.69
CA ASN A 450 -32.77 0.40 9.11
C ASN A 450 -34.24 0.61 9.42
N ILE A 451 -34.78 -0.12 10.39
CA ILE A 451 -36.18 -0.09 10.76
C ILE A 451 -36.36 0.03 12.26
N LYS A 452 -37.26 0.90 12.67
CA LYS A 452 -37.66 1.08 14.06
C LYS A 452 -39.17 1.07 14.15
N LEU A 453 -39.73 -0.01 14.65
CA LEU A 453 -41.15 -0.08 14.98
C LEU A 453 -41.39 0.43 16.40
N PRO A 454 -42.54 1.11 16.68
CA PRO A 454 -42.85 1.58 18.02
C PRO A 454 -42.85 0.44 19.05
N TYR A 455 -42.44 0.74 20.28
CA TYR A 455 -42.35 -0.28 21.34
C TYR A 455 -43.70 -0.93 21.66
N ASN A 456 -44.78 -0.27 21.38
CA ASN A 456 -46.17 -0.70 21.62
C ASN A 456 -46.91 -1.11 20.33
N ALA A 457 -46.19 -1.27 19.19
CA ALA A 457 -46.81 -1.68 17.93
C ALA A 457 -47.54 -3.05 18.09
N TYR A 458 -46.93 -3.96 18.85
CA TYR A 458 -47.46 -5.29 19.11
C TYR A 458 -47.29 -5.65 20.60
N THR A 459 -48.26 -6.31 21.16
CA THR A 459 -48.26 -6.74 22.56
C THR A 459 -47.72 -8.16 22.76
N ALA A 460 -47.59 -8.93 21.68
CA ALA A 460 -47.06 -10.28 21.64
C ALA A 460 -46.09 -10.42 20.45
N PRO A 461 -45.23 -11.44 20.45
CA PRO A 461 -44.42 -11.76 19.28
C PRO A 461 -45.31 -11.92 18.04
N THR A 462 -45.07 -11.10 17.02
CA THR A 462 -45.86 -11.07 15.79
C THR A 462 -44.95 -11.30 14.62
N MET A 463 -45.35 -12.18 13.70
CA MET A 463 -44.63 -12.45 12.46
C MET A 463 -44.97 -11.36 11.43
N LEU A 464 -43.94 -10.75 10.87
CA LEU A 464 -44.02 -9.74 9.82
C LEU A 464 -43.15 -10.15 8.65
N TYR A 465 -43.36 -9.48 7.53
CA TYR A 465 -42.60 -9.70 6.31
C TYR A 465 -41.96 -8.41 5.81
N ASP A 466 -40.70 -8.45 5.45
CA ASP A 466 -40.06 -7.42 4.64
C ASP A 466 -40.12 -7.88 3.16
N VAL A 467 -40.70 -7.03 2.33
CA VAL A 467 -40.92 -7.29 0.92
C VAL A 467 -39.89 -6.47 0.12
N TRP A 468 -39.04 -7.17 -0.59
CA TRP A 468 -38.00 -6.61 -1.44
C TRP A 468 -38.49 -6.69 -2.91
N ASP A 469 -38.55 -5.53 -3.59
CA ASP A 469 -39.02 -5.41 -4.96
C ASP A 469 -38.04 -4.59 -5.81
N GLY A 470 -38.30 -4.52 -7.14
CA GLY A 470 -37.40 -3.83 -8.06
C GLY A 470 -36.05 -4.54 -8.23
N LEU A 471 -36.02 -5.84 -8.04
CA LEU A 471 -34.79 -6.65 -8.17
C LEU A 471 -34.46 -6.81 -9.66
N VAL A 472 -33.37 -6.18 -10.12
CA VAL A 472 -32.92 -6.25 -11.52
C VAL A 472 -31.51 -6.82 -11.57
N TYR A 473 -31.29 -7.84 -12.40
CA TYR A 473 -29.98 -8.46 -12.60
C TYR A 473 -29.73 -8.72 -14.09
N HIS A 474 -28.64 -8.15 -14.63
CA HIS A 474 -28.30 -8.18 -16.07
C HIS A 474 -29.45 -7.72 -16.98
N GLY A 475 -30.20 -6.70 -16.56
CA GLY A 475 -31.34 -6.15 -17.30
C GLY A 475 -32.63 -6.97 -17.19
N GLU A 476 -32.61 -8.11 -16.46
CA GLU A 476 -33.80 -8.93 -16.21
C GLU A 476 -34.41 -8.60 -14.85
N ASN A 477 -35.76 -8.45 -14.83
CA ASN A 477 -36.49 -8.26 -13.60
C ASN A 477 -36.68 -9.61 -12.90
N LEU A 478 -36.26 -9.68 -11.65
CA LEU A 478 -36.48 -10.82 -10.79
C LEU A 478 -37.80 -10.68 -10.03
N ASN A 479 -38.33 -11.80 -9.55
CA ASN A 479 -39.53 -11.76 -8.70
C ASN A 479 -39.23 -11.09 -7.35
N PRO A 480 -40.20 -10.38 -6.78
CA PRO A 480 -40.11 -9.87 -5.41
C PRO A 480 -39.81 -10.99 -4.42
N VAL A 481 -39.05 -10.66 -3.37
CA VAL A 481 -38.67 -11.58 -2.30
C VAL A 481 -39.31 -11.12 -0.99
N GLU A 482 -40.06 -12.02 -0.36
CA GLU A 482 -40.63 -11.81 0.96
C GLU A 482 -39.83 -12.63 1.99
N LEU A 483 -39.35 -11.96 3.02
CA LEU A 483 -38.61 -12.60 4.11
C LEU A 483 -39.32 -12.37 5.43
N GLU A 484 -39.46 -13.43 6.22
CA GLU A 484 -40.16 -13.37 7.51
C GLU A 484 -39.24 -12.95 8.65
N PHE A 485 -39.77 -12.19 9.60
CA PHE A 485 -39.13 -11.93 10.87
C PHE A 485 -40.18 -11.85 11.99
N THR A 486 -39.78 -12.15 13.22
CA THR A 486 -40.69 -12.10 14.36
C THR A 486 -40.31 -10.97 15.31
N THR A 487 -41.27 -10.07 15.57
CA THR A 487 -41.08 -8.98 16.51
C THR A 487 -41.05 -9.49 17.95
N LYS A 488 -40.17 -8.94 18.77
CA LYS A 488 -40.08 -9.21 20.20
C LYS A 488 -40.42 -7.96 20.97
N PRO A 489 -41.48 -7.98 21.83
CA PRO A 489 -41.78 -6.84 22.70
C PRO A 489 -40.59 -6.52 23.61
N ALA A 490 -40.32 -5.24 23.87
CA ALA A 490 -39.17 -4.79 24.64
C ALA A 490 -39.10 -5.37 26.07
N ASN A 491 -40.26 -5.69 26.65
CA ASN A 491 -40.37 -6.26 28.02
C ASN A 491 -40.01 -7.75 28.12
N THR A 492 -39.90 -8.50 27.00
CA THR A 492 -39.47 -9.91 27.04
C THR A 492 -37.97 -10.07 27.26
N PHE A 493 -37.21 -8.98 27.15
CA PHE A 493 -35.75 -9.01 27.33
C PHE A 493 -35.28 -9.03 28.79
N PHE A 494 -36.09 -8.52 29.72
CA PHE A 494 -35.72 -8.45 31.16
C PHE A 494 -35.84 -9.76 31.89
N ASN A 495 -36.41 -10.81 31.30
CA ASN A 495 -36.57 -12.12 31.90
C ASN A 495 -35.56 -13.18 31.43
N ILE A 496 -34.64 -12.82 30.58
CA ILE A 496 -33.52 -13.71 30.25
C ILE A 496 -32.40 -13.44 31.26
N GLY A 497 -32.67 -13.85 32.52
CA GLY A 497 -31.63 -14.10 33.51
C GLY A 497 -30.87 -15.38 33.22
N THR A 498 -30.60 -15.64 31.97
CA THR A 498 -29.60 -16.63 31.59
C THR A 498 -28.28 -15.89 31.53
N ALA A 499 -27.39 -16.31 32.40
CA ALA A 499 -25.98 -16.02 32.27
C ALA A 499 -25.64 -16.02 30.78
N LEU A 500 -25.06 -14.92 30.31
CA LEU A 500 -24.37 -14.91 29.03
C LEU A 500 -23.58 -16.20 28.95
N PRO A 501 -23.67 -16.98 27.86
CA PRO A 501 -22.86 -18.17 27.74
C PRO A 501 -21.43 -17.73 28.00
N ASP A 502 -20.93 -18.10 29.19
CA ASP A 502 -19.54 -17.89 29.52
C ASP A 502 -18.74 -18.58 28.44
N LYS A 503 -17.91 -17.77 27.78
CA LYS A 503 -16.76 -18.19 27.00
C LYS A 503 -17.01 -18.50 25.53
N LEU A 504 -16.01 -18.12 24.79
CA LEU A 504 -15.77 -18.45 23.39
C LEU A 504 -15.93 -19.97 23.14
N ASN A 505 -17.16 -20.41 23.00
CA ASN A 505 -17.46 -21.83 22.77
C ASN A 505 -17.41 -22.12 21.25
N ILE A 506 -16.30 -21.71 20.64
CA ILE A 506 -16.04 -21.80 19.21
C ILE A 506 -15.07 -22.95 18.98
N THR A 507 -15.37 -23.76 17.98
CA THR A 507 -14.46 -24.79 17.48
C THR A 507 -14.10 -24.46 16.05
N PRO A 508 -12.81 -24.28 15.73
CA PRO A 508 -12.38 -24.09 14.36
C PRO A 508 -12.47 -25.40 13.58
N THR A 509 -12.93 -25.31 12.35
CA THR A 509 -12.83 -26.39 11.36
C THR A 509 -11.86 -25.92 10.28
N VAL A 510 -10.79 -26.67 10.10
CA VAL A 510 -9.77 -26.40 9.07
C VAL A 510 -10.09 -27.25 7.85
N TYR A 511 -9.94 -26.66 6.66
CA TYR A 511 -10.13 -27.35 5.38
C TYR A 511 -9.22 -26.76 4.30
N GLY A 512 -9.05 -27.49 3.18
CA GLY A 512 -8.13 -27.15 2.09
C GLY A 512 -6.80 -27.87 2.17
N ILE A 513 -6.38 -28.26 3.38
CA ILE A 513 -5.30 -29.23 3.63
C ILE A 513 -5.90 -30.27 4.58
N SER A 514 -5.73 -31.54 4.25
CA SER A 514 -6.19 -32.65 5.09
C SER A 514 -5.15 -32.98 6.16
N ASP A 515 -5.61 -33.46 7.30
CA ASP A 515 -4.70 -33.95 8.34
C ASP A 515 -3.85 -35.12 7.83
N ASN A 516 -2.54 -35.11 8.07
CA ASN A 516 -1.55 -36.05 7.53
C ASN A 516 -1.36 -35.98 6.00
N GLU A 517 -1.81 -34.94 5.31
CA GLU A 517 -1.63 -34.82 3.87
C GLU A 517 -0.15 -34.73 3.51
N VAL A 518 0.23 -35.41 2.43
CA VAL A 518 1.59 -35.27 1.85
C VAL A 518 1.51 -34.32 0.67
N ILE A 519 2.18 -33.20 0.79
CA ILE A 519 2.19 -32.10 -0.19
C ILE A 519 3.56 -32.06 -0.87
N LYS A 520 3.58 -31.89 -2.17
CA LYS A 520 4.82 -31.69 -2.91
C LYS A 520 5.35 -30.27 -2.70
N ARG A 521 6.64 -30.14 -2.54
CA ARG A 521 7.31 -28.86 -2.50
C ARG A 521 7.09 -28.11 -3.82
N GLY A 522 6.68 -26.84 -3.72
CA GLY A 522 6.32 -26.00 -4.86
C GLY A 522 4.81 -25.87 -5.09
N ASP A 523 3.99 -26.66 -4.40
CA ASP A 523 2.54 -26.46 -4.43
C ASP A 523 2.15 -25.25 -3.56
N ILE A 524 1.20 -24.43 -4.05
CA ILE A 524 0.55 -23.40 -3.25
C ILE A 524 -0.78 -23.96 -2.76
N ARG A 525 -0.95 -24.00 -1.44
CA ARG A 525 -2.14 -24.55 -0.79
C ARG A 525 -2.91 -23.46 -0.05
N LYS A 526 -4.23 -23.46 -0.20
CA LYS A 526 -5.12 -22.58 0.51
C LYS A 526 -5.64 -23.29 1.76
N LEU A 527 -5.21 -22.81 2.93
CA LEU A 527 -5.71 -23.29 4.22
C LEU A 527 -6.85 -22.37 4.65
N ASN A 528 -8.03 -22.92 4.88
CA ASN A 528 -9.20 -22.19 5.32
C ASN A 528 -9.57 -22.58 6.75
N VAL A 529 -10.08 -21.60 7.52
CA VAL A 529 -10.58 -21.83 8.88
C VAL A 529 -12.01 -21.30 8.98
N LEU A 530 -12.92 -22.17 9.37
CA LEU A 530 -14.31 -21.86 9.66
C LEU A 530 -14.55 -21.99 11.17
N CYS A 531 -14.97 -20.93 11.82
CA CYS A 531 -15.34 -20.95 13.23
C CYS A 531 -16.83 -21.25 13.38
N LYS A 532 -17.15 -22.28 14.17
CA LYS A 532 -18.54 -22.67 14.48
C LYS A 532 -18.73 -22.64 15.99
N THR A 533 -19.90 -22.16 16.45
CA THR A 533 -20.28 -22.36 17.85
C THR A 533 -20.78 -23.78 18.07
N ASN A 534 -20.52 -24.30 19.25
CA ASN A 534 -21.02 -25.61 19.64
C ASN A 534 -22.55 -25.65 19.84
N TYR A 535 -23.21 -24.49 19.86
CA TYR A 535 -24.65 -24.36 20.12
C TYR A 535 -25.51 -24.22 18.85
N THR A 536 -24.94 -23.78 17.73
CA THR A 536 -25.65 -23.62 16.46
C THR A 536 -25.02 -24.50 15.39
N LYS A 537 -25.73 -25.48 14.95
CA LYS A 537 -25.22 -26.54 14.08
C LYS A 537 -24.70 -26.08 12.71
N ASN A 538 -24.99 -24.87 12.25
CA ASN A 538 -24.70 -24.49 10.86
C ASN A 538 -24.35 -23.01 10.61
N VAL A 539 -24.12 -22.18 11.62
CA VAL A 539 -23.79 -20.77 11.42
C VAL A 539 -22.33 -20.52 11.74
N ALA A 540 -21.62 -19.91 10.79
CA ALA A 540 -20.26 -19.41 11.03
C ALA A 540 -20.34 -18.25 12.04
N GLU A 541 -19.56 -18.35 13.11
CA GLU A 541 -19.46 -17.26 14.08
C GLU A 541 -18.49 -16.19 13.58
N ILE A 542 -18.90 -14.93 13.76
CA ILE A 542 -18.04 -13.80 13.49
C ILE A 542 -17.16 -13.60 14.72
N VAL A 543 -15.88 -13.84 14.56
CA VAL A 543 -14.85 -13.57 15.57
C VAL A 543 -13.99 -12.39 15.14
N ASP A 544 -13.43 -11.65 16.09
CA ASP A 544 -12.67 -10.44 15.78
C ASP A 544 -11.39 -10.78 15.01
N ASN A 545 -10.71 -11.85 15.42
CA ASN A 545 -9.42 -12.20 14.86
C ASN A 545 -9.18 -13.71 14.84
N ILE A 546 -8.60 -14.20 13.74
CA ILE A 546 -8.11 -15.56 13.60
C ILE A 546 -6.65 -15.49 13.17
N GLU A 547 -5.78 -16.07 13.95
CA GLU A 547 -4.35 -16.16 13.68
C GLU A 547 -3.94 -17.62 13.51
N MET A 548 -3.00 -17.87 12.63
CA MET A 548 -2.42 -19.18 12.35
C MET A 548 -0.93 -19.15 12.69
N ARG A 549 -0.42 -20.27 13.18
CA ARG A 549 1.00 -20.55 13.38
C ARG A 549 1.36 -21.85 12.70
N VAL A 550 2.51 -21.92 12.05
CA VAL A 550 3.07 -23.18 11.52
C VAL A 550 4.43 -23.42 12.15
N TYR A 551 4.66 -24.60 12.68
CA TYR A 551 5.91 -24.95 13.34
C TYR A 551 6.36 -26.36 12.99
N VAL A 552 7.61 -26.66 13.29
CA VAL A 552 8.20 -28.00 13.22
C VAL A 552 8.65 -28.43 14.61
N MET A 553 8.72 -29.73 14.84
CA MET A 553 9.25 -30.30 16.07
C MET A 553 10.75 -30.61 15.92
N ASP A 554 11.56 -30.09 16.82
CA ASP A 554 12.95 -30.49 17.01
C ASP A 554 13.11 -31.15 18.39
N GLY A 555 13.01 -32.46 18.41
CA GLY A 555 12.83 -33.22 19.66
C GLY A 555 11.53 -32.84 20.36
N SER A 556 11.62 -32.22 21.53
CA SER A 556 10.47 -31.70 22.29
C SER A 556 10.25 -30.19 22.09
N ALA A 557 11.13 -29.50 21.36
CA ALA A 557 11.01 -28.08 21.11
C ALA A 557 10.17 -27.80 19.86
N GLN A 558 9.32 -26.78 19.96
CA GLN A 558 8.56 -26.25 18.82
C GLN A 558 9.34 -25.09 18.21
N LEU A 559 9.69 -25.21 16.93
CA LEU A 559 10.38 -24.17 16.18
C LEU A 559 9.44 -23.53 15.18
N ASP A 560 9.16 -22.24 15.35
CA ASP A 560 8.28 -21.50 14.46
C ASP A 560 8.87 -21.36 13.06
N VAL A 561 8.10 -21.80 12.07
CA VAL A 561 8.37 -21.54 10.66
C VAL A 561 7.52 -20.34 10.21
N ILE A 562 6.28 -20.31 10.60
CA ILE A 562 5.39 -19.16 10.47
C ILE A 562 4.87 -18.85 11.88
N PRO A 563 5.27 -17.73 12.51
CA PRO A 563 4.75 -17.34 13.81
C PRO A 563 3.26 -16.99 13.71
N TYR A 564 2.60 -16.79 14.85
CA TYR A 564 1.21 -16.37 14.84
C TYR A 564 1.01 -15.11 13.97
N MET A 565 0.27 -15.27 12.90
CA MET A 565 -0.09 -14.20 11.99
C MET A 565 -1.56 -14.26 11.61
N LYS A 566 -2.18 -13.10 11.42
CA LYS A 566 -3.58 -13.00 11.01
C LYS A 566 -3.80 -13.68 9.68
N MET A 567 -4.91 -14.40 9.59
CA MET A 567 -5.38 -14.98 8.33
C MET A 567 -6.13 -13.94 7.51
N ASP A 568 -6.02 -14.01 6.18
CA ASP A 568 -6.82 -13.20 5.27
C ASP A 568 -8.31 -13.57 5.42
N ARG A 569 -9.17 -12.56 5.33
CA ARG A 569 -10.60 -12.73 5.55
C ARG A 569 -11.41 -12.04 4.47
N SER A 570 -12.28 -12.80 3.82
CA SER A 570 -13.27 -12.30 2.87
C SER A 570 -14.68 -12.49 3.44
N LEU A 571 -15.71 -12.04 2.71
CA LEU A 571 -17.11 -12.22 3.12
C LEU A 571 -17.50 -13.69 3.36
N SER A 572 -16.89 -14.61 2.61
CA SER A 572 -17.28 -16.03 2.61
C SER A 572 -16.29 -16.93 3.33
N GLU A 573 -15.05 -16.51 3.56
CA GLU A 573 -14.01 -17.39 4.05
C GLU A 573 -12.90 -16.64 4.80
N THR A 574 -12.24 -17.36 5.71
CA THR A 574 -10.97 -16.95 6.33
C THR A 574 -9.91 -17.94 5.89
N TYR A 575 -8.82 -17.47 5.30
CA TYR A 575 -7.83 -18.31 4.66
C TYR A 575 -6.40 -17.77 4.77
N THR A 576 -5.44 -18.62 4.51
CA THR A 576 -4.04 -18.28 4.26
C THR A 576 -3.51 -19.12 3.11
N LEU A 577 -2.70 -18.54 2.24
CA LEU A 577 -1.98 -19.26 1.22
C LEU A 577 -0.64 -19.74 1.79
N ILE A 578 -0.41 -21.05 1.74
CA ILE A 578 0.86 -21.67 2.13
C ILE A 578 1.60 -22.05 0.86
N ASP A 579 2.69 -21.33 0.59
CA ASP A 579 3.62 -21.66 -0.49
C ASP A 579 4.64 -22.67 0.02
N THR A 580 4.50 -23.91 -0.39
CA THR A 580 5.39 -25.00 0.05
C THR A 580 6.78 -24.95 -0.59
N SER A 581 7.01 -24.08 -1.60
CA SER A 581 8.36 -23.84 -2.14
C SER A 581 9.29 -23.24 -1.08
N LEU A 582 8.74 -22.50 -0.13
CA LEU A 582 9.45 -21.87 1.00
C LEU A 582 9.73 -22.85 2.16
N LEU A 583 9.14 -24.03 2.12
CA LEU A 583 9.24 -25.03 3.17
C LEU A 583 10.27 -26.10 2.81
N ILE A 584 11.08 -26.50 3.77
CA ILE A 584 11.99 -27.66 3.60
C ILE A 584 11.17 -28.96 3.79
N PRO A 585 11.61 -30.08 3.20
CA PRO A 585 10.95 -31.38 3.46
C PRO A 585 10.93 -31.71 4.95
N ASN A 586 9.74 -31.71 5.55
CA ASN A 586 9.53 -31.99 6.97
C ASN A 586 8.03 -32.21 7.25
N THR A 587 7.69 -32.57 8.49
CA THR A 587 6.32 -32.55 9.02
C THR A 587 6.06 -31.22 9.71
N TYR A 588 4.98 -30.56 9.32
CA TYR A 588 4.56 -29.25 9.81
C TYR A 588 3.28 -29.37 10.61
N TYR A 589 3.22 -28.65 11.71
CA TYR A 589 2.09 -28.61 12.64
C TYR A 589 1.46 -27.23 12.60
N VAL A 590 0.15 -27.16 12.74
CA VAL A 590 -0.62 -25.91 12.66
C VAL A 590 -1.38 -25.68 13.95
N ASP A 591 -1.14 -24.50 14.54
CA ASP A 591 -1.96 -23.96 15.61
C ASP A 591 -2.89 -22.86 15.07
N VAL A 592 -4.09 -22.77 15.64
CA VAL A 592 -5.04 -21.69 15.35
C VAL A 592 -5.37 -20.96 16.64
N LYS A 593 -5.22 -19.64 16.63
CA LYS A 593 -5.56 -18.76 17.73
C LYS A 593 -6.75 -17.89 17.34
N ILE A 594 -7.80 -17.91 18.15
CA ILE A 594 -9.03 -17.16 17.93
C ILE A 594 -9.22 -16.17 19.07
N SER A 595 -9.50 -14.92 18.74
CA SER A 595 -9.86 -13.89 19.71
C SER A 595 -11.17 -13.21 19.34
N SER A 596 -11.97 -12.88 20.37
CA SER A 596 -13.20 -12.12 20.24
C SER A 596 -13.43 -11.32 21.54
N GLY A 597 -13.47 -9.99 21.43
CA GLY A 597 -13.49 -9.12 22.60
C GLY A 597 -12.26 -9.33 23.47
N MET A 598 -12.47 -9.59 24.77
CA MET A 598 -11.41 -9.88 25.74
C MET A 598 -11.03 -11.38 25.81
N GLU A 599 -11.67 -12.22 25.04
CA GLU A 599 -11.44 -13.66 25.09
C GLU A 599 -10.46 -14.13 24.02
N LEU A 600 -9.56 -15.02 24.43
CA LEU A 600 -8.54 -15.64 23.59
C LEU A 600 -8.59 -17.15 23.78
N LYS A 601 -8.60 -17.90 22.67
CA LYS A 601 -8.50 -19.35 22.67
C LYS A 601 -7.48 -19.84 21.65
N ILE A 602 -6.60 -20.75 22.07
CA ILE A 602 -5.59 -21.36 21.22
C ILE A 602 -5.91 -22.83 21.06
N PHE A 603 -5.93 -23.29 19.82
CA PHE A 603 -6.09 -24.68 19.43
C PHE A 603 -4.76 -25.17 18.89
N HIS A 604 -4.11 -26.02 19.66
CA HIS A 604 -2.81 -26.56 19.31
C HIS A 604 -2.97 -27.81 18.44
N ASP A 605 -2.05 -27.96 17.49
CA ASP A 605 -1.94 -29.16 16.63
C ASP A 605 -3.28 -29.55 15.97
N ILE A 606 -3.98 -28.53 15.45
CA ILE A 606 -5.30 -28.73 14.85
C ILE A 606 -5.21 -29.47 13.51
N LEU A 607 -4.04 -29.43 12.89
CA LEU A 607 -3.72 -30.04 11.62
C LEU A 607 -2.21 -30.26 11.54
N HIS A 608 -1.79 -31.37 10.93
CA HIS A 608 -0.41 -31.54 10.51
C HIS A 608 -0.32 -32.07 9.08
N PHE A 609 0.72 -31.68 8.35
CA PHE A 609 0.96 -32.07 6.97
C PHE A 609 2.45 -32.28 6.73
N LYS A 610 2.79 -33.05 5.72
CA LYS A 610 4.16 -33.37 5.37
C LYS A 610 4.50 -32.76 4.02
N VAL A 611 5.59 -31.99 3.96
CA VAL A 611 6.18 -31.51 2.69
C VAL A 611 7.25 -32.49 2.25
N VAL A 612 7.23 -32.87 0.99
CA VAL A 612 8.22 -33.77 0.38
C VAL A 612 8.75 -33.15 -0.92
N ASP A 613 10.01 -33.41 -1.21
CA ASP A 613 10.58 -33.06 -2.52
C ASP A 613 9.92 -33.90 -3.62
N ASP A 614 9.90 -33.38 -4.85
CA ASP A 614 9.36 -34.14 -5.97
C ASP A 614 10.18 -35.41 -6.19
N ALA A 615 9.52 -36.54 -6.18
CA ALA A 615 10.18 -37.86 -6.29
C ALA A 615 10.92 -38.06 -7.63
N ASN A 616 10.72 -37.16 -8.59
CA ASN A 616 11.36 -37.23 -9.90
C ASN A 616 12.78 -36.57 -9.94
N ASN A 617 13.23 -35.85 -8.91
CA ASN A 617 14.57 -35.28 -8.84
C ASN A 617 15.61 -36.19 -8.16
N LYS A 618 15.35 -37.49 -8.09
CA LYS A 618 16.33 -38.44 -7.50
C LYS A 618 17.49 -38.82 -8.44
N TYR A 619 17.60 -38.24 -9.61
CA TYR A 619 18.63 -38.57 -10.61
C TYR A 619 19.20 -37.32 -11.32
N GLU A 620 19.54 -36.27 -10.61
CA GLU A 620 20.51 -35.28 -11.06
C GLU A 620 21.58 -35.05 -10.01
#